data_b9f0338c55eb81b26cedbd629cf3dae6
#
_entry.id   b9f0338c55eb81b26cedbd629cf3dae6
#
_cell.length_a   1.000
_cell.length_b   1.000
_cell.length_c   1.000
_cell.angle_alpha   90.00
_cell.angle_beta   90.00
_cell.angle_gamma   90.00
#
_symmetry.space_group_name_H-M   'P 1'
#
loop_
_entity.id
_entity.type
_entity.pdbx_description
1 polymer ?
#
loop_
_entity_poly.entity_id
_entity_poly.type
_entity_poly.pdbx_seq_one_letter_code
_entity_poly.pdbx_strand_id
1 'polypeptide(L)'
;MFNHPTIDQLRACAEDLGMSPSDEYLVATHRIVGPLVEAYQALDSVPDYIPEVKYPRTPGYRPEGDENPHNAWYVKTSIKGAKRGKLVGKRVAIKDNICVAGVPMMNGASVLEGYVPNIDASVVTRILDAGGEIAGKAVCEYFCVSGTSSTSATGPVHNPHRHGYSAGGSSSGSAALVAAGEVEMA
;
A
#
# COMPACT_ATOMS: atom_id res chain seq x y z
N MET A 1 -2.18 0.78 -26.80
CA MET A 1 -2.62 -0.40 -27.59
C MET A 1 -1.39 -1.24 -27.90
N PHE A 2 -1.38 -2.49 -27.51
CA PHE A 2 -0.30 -3.43 -27.81
C PHE A 2 -0.34 -3.83 -29.29
N ASN A 3 0.81 -3.79 -29.95
CA ASN A 3 0.96 -4.20 -31.34
C ASN A 3 1.82 -5.46 -31.43
N HIS A 4 1.55 -6.27 -32.45
CA HIS A 4 2.39 -7.44 -32.74
C HIS A 4 3.79 -6.95 -33.12
N PRO A 5 4.87 -7.42 -32.45
CA PRO A 5 6.22 -6.98 -32.78
C PRO A 5 6.62 -7.49 -34.18
N THR A 6 7.43 -6.71 -34.90
CA THR A 6 8.06 -7.20 -36.14
C THR A 6 9.24 -8.14 -35.80
N ILE A 7 9.68 -8.94 -36.78
CA ILE A 7 10.88 -9.78 -36.65
C ILE A 7 12.12 -8.93 -36.29
N ASP A 8 12.26 -7.73 -36.89
CA ASP A 8 13.37 -6.83 -36.61
C ASP A 8 13.33 -6.27 -35.19
N GLN A 9 12.15 -6.00 -34.65
CA GLN A 9 12.00 -5.60 -33.25
C GLN A 9 12.37 -6.75 -32.29
N LEU A 10 11.97 -7.98 -32.59
CA LEU A 10 12.39 -9.15 -31.81
C LEU A 10 13.90 -9.37 -31.87
N ARG A 11 14.53 -9.14 -33.04
CA ARG A 11 15.98 -9.21 -33.21
C ARG A 11 16.69 -8.16 -32.35
N ALA A 12 16.23 -6.90 -32.42
CA ALA A 12 16.80 -5.82 -31.63
C ALA A 12 16.70 -6.11 -30.11
N CYS A 13 15.54 -6.57 -29.64
CA CYS A 13 15.39 -7.00 -28.23
C CYS A 13 16.35 -8.14 -27.85
N ALA A 14 16.57 -9.10 -28.74
CA ALA A 14 17.50 -10.20 -28.48
C ALA A 14 18.95 -9.70 -28.40
N GLU A 15 19.34 -8.81 -29.29
CA GLU A 15 20.68 -8.17 -29.31
C GLU A 15 20.92 -7.37 -28.01
N ASP A 16 19.93 -6.61 -27.54
CA ASP A 16 20.02 -5.87 -26.26
C ASP A 16 20.22 -6.81 -25.05
N LEU A 17 19.72 -8.04 -25.14
CA LEU A 17 19.93 -9.10 -24.15
C LEU A 17 21.20 -9.93 -24.39
N GLY A 18 22.03 -9.56 -25.35
CA GLY A 18 23.26 -10.28 -25.70
C GLY A 18 23.01 -11.63 -26.40
N MET A 19 21.83 -11.82 -26.99
CA MET A 19 21.44 -13.04 -27.71
C MET A 19 21.60 -12.86 -29.22
N SER A 20 21.90 -13.96 -29.95
CA SER A 20 22.01 -13.99 -31.40
C SER A 20 21.17 -15.14 -31.99
N PRO A 21 19.83 -15.03 -31.94
CA PRO A 21 18.95 -16.09 -32.43
C PRO A 21 18.97 -16.18 -33.96
N SER A 22 18.74 -17.38 -34.49
CA SER A 22 18.55 -17.60 -35.92
C SER A 22 17.21 -16.97 -36.42
N ASP A 23 17.12 -16.71 -37.72
CA ASP A 23 15.89 -16.22 -38.33
C ASP A 23 14.72 -17.18 -38.12
N GLU A 24 14.97 -18.49 -38.18
CA GLU A 24 13.97 -19.52 -37.92
C GLU A 24 13.41 -19.41 -36.49
N TYR A 25 14.32 -19.19 -35.50
CA TYR A 25 13.91 -19.00 -34.11
C TYR A 25 13.11 -17.73 -33.91
N LEU A 26 13.49 -16.62 -34.57
CA LEU A 26 12.74 -15.36 -34.52
C LEU A 26 11.34 -15.51 -35.12
N VAL A 27 11.20 -16.20 -36.23
CA VAL A 27 9.89 -16.51 -36.85
C VAL A 27 9.04 -17.37 -35.95
N ALA A 28 9.60 -18.39 -35.29
CA ALA A 28 8.89 -19.21 -34.32
C ALA A 28 8.46 -18.39 -33.10
N THR A 29 9.31 -17.52 -32.57
CA THR A 29 9.00 -16.63 -31.48
C THR A 29 7.88 -15.66 -31.84
N HIS A 30 7.96 -15.04 -33.02
CA HIS A 30 6.94 -14.14 -33.53
C HIS A 30 5.56 -14.82 -33.57
N ARG A 31 5.50 -16.06 -34.01
CA ARG A 31 4.25 -16.86 -34.05
C ARG A 31 3.71 -17.13 -32.64
N ILE A 32 4.59 -17.43 -31.66
CA ILE A 32 4.18 -17.70 -30.26
C ILE A 32 3.65 -16.44 -29.58
N VAL A 33 4.23 -15.27 -29.89
CA VAL A 33 3.84 -13.99 -29.28
C VAL A 33 2.46 -13.51 -29.77
N GLY A 34 2.02 -13.90 -30.96
CA GLY A 34 0.73 -13.47 -31.53
C GLY A 34 -0.46 -13.60 -30.59
N PRO A 35 -0.77 -14.80 -30.08
CA PRO A 35 -1.88 -14.99 -29.13
C PRO A 35 -1.75 -14.19 -27.82
N LEU A 36 -0.51 -13.90 -27.38
CA LEU A 36 -0.29 -13.05 -26.21
C LEU A 36 -0.67 -11.60 -26.48
N VAL A 37 -0.33 -11.08 -27.68
CA VAL A 37 -0.72 -9.71 -28.08
C VAL A 37 -2.23 -9.59 -28.13
N GLU A 38 -2.94 -10.58 -28.71
CA GLU A 38 -4.40 -10.61 -28.75
C GLU A 38 -5.00 -10.62 -27.33
N ALA A 39 -4.41 -11.38 -26.39
CA ALA A 39 -4.83 -11.41 -25.00
C ALA A 39 -4.65 -10.04 -24.33
N TYR A 40 -3.52 -9.35 -24.54
CA TYR A 40 -3.31 -8.01 -24.01
C TYR A 40 -4.26 -6.97 -24.63
N GLN A 41 -4.56 -7.07 -25.93
CA GLN A 41 -5.55 -6.21 -26.59
C GLN A 41 -6.97 -6.44 -26.03
N ALA A 42 -7.31 -7.69 -25.72
CA ALA A 42 -8.58 -8.00 -25.06
C ALA A 42 -8.66 -7.37 -23.65
N LEU A 43 -7.56 -7.37 -22.88
CA LEU A 43 -7.49 -6.71 -21.58
C LEU A 43 -7.69 -5.19 -21.66
N ASP A 44 -7.21 -4.53 -22.73
CA ASP A 44 -7.42 -3.09 -22.93
C ASP A 44 -8.91 -2.72 -23.04
N SER A 45 -9.78 -3.68 -23.39
CA SER A 45 -11.24 -3.49 -23.48
C SER A 45 -11.98 -3.78 -22.16
N VAL A 46 -11.31 -4.36 -21.16
CA VAL A 46 -11.91 -4.67 -19.87
C VAL A 46 -11.91 -3.39 -19.01
N PRO A 47 -13.08 -2.91 -18.53
CA PRO A 47 -13.12 -1.74 -17.69
C PRO A 47 -12.44 -2.02 -16.34
N ASP A 48 -11.61 -1.06 -15.89
CA ASP A 48 -11.03 -1.10 -14.54
C ASP A 48 -12.13 -1.00 -13.50
N TYR A 49 -12.20 -1.99 -12.62
CA TYR A 49 -13.05 -1.90 -11.45
C TYR A 49 -12.35 -1.11 -10.36
N ILE A 50 -12.73 0.17 -10.23
CA ILE A 50 -12.27 1.05 -9.14
C ILE A 50 -13.36 1.07 -8.06
N PRO A 51 -13.09 0.54 -6.85
CA PRO A 51 -14.06 0.58 -5.75
C PRO A 51 -14.47 2.01 -5.39
N GLU A 52 -15.74 2.21 -5.12
CA GLU A 52 -16.27 3.50 -4.69
C GLU A 52 -15.70 3.91 -3.32
N VAL A 53 -15.27 5.18 -3.20
CA VAL A 53 -14.90 5.80 -1.93
C VAL A 53 -16.15 6.44 -1.30
N LYS A 54 -16.83 5.69 -0.42
CA LYS A 54 -18.18 6.02 0.08
C LYS A 54 -18.23 7.14 1.12
N TYR A 55 -17.18 7.32 1.90
CA TYR A 55 -17.20 8.21 3.07
C TYR A 55 -16.36 9.46 2.83
N PRO A 56 -16.73 10.63 3.42
CA PRO A 56 -15.91 11.84 3.33
C PRO A 56 -14.49 11.61 3.84
N ARG A 57 -13.52 12.27 3.20
CA ARG A 57 -12.09 12.11 3.50
C ARG A 57 -11.51 13.32 4.20
N THR A 58 -10.62 13.01 5.14
CA THR A 58 -9.73 13.99 5.76
C THR A 58 -8.31 13.51 5.47
N PRO A 59 -7.49 14.29 4.76
CA PRO A 59 -6.11 13.88 4.40
C PRO A 59 -5.27 13.56 5.62
N GLY A 60 -5.57 14.25 6.73
CA GLY A 60 -4.82 14.13 7.95
C GLY A 60 -3.53 14.94 7.93
N TYR A 61 -2.67 14.68 8.90
CA TYR A 61 -1.38 15.33 9.07
C TYR A 61 -0.38 14.38 9.69
N ARG A 62 0.91 14.65 9.50
CA ARG A 62 1.99 13.93 10.18
C ARG A 62 2.17 14.50 11.59
N PRO A 63 1.92 13.71 12.65
CA PRO A 63 2.11 14.19 14.01
C PRO A 63 3.61 14.19 14.38
N GLU A 64 4.01 15.14 15.23
CA GLU A 64 5.40 15.31 15.67
C GLU A 64 5.47 15.47 17.20
N GLY A 65 6.65 15.24 17.76
CA GLY A 65 6.91 15.45 19.19
C GLY A 65 5.95 14.70 20.11
N ASP A 66 5.32 15.43 21.04
CA ASP A 66 4.43 14.87 22.07
C ASP A 66 3.14 14.26 21.50
N GLU A 67 2.78 14.59 20.26
CA GLU A 67 1.63 13.96 19.58
C GLU A 67 1.94 12.55 19.04
N ASN A 68 3.24 12.16 19.02
CA ASN A 68 3.69 10.86 18.51
C ASN A 68 4.88 10.32 19.33
N PRO A 69 4.74 10.18 20.65
CA PRO A 69 5.85 9.89 21.57
C PRO A 69 6.54 8.55 21.29
N HIS A 70 5.86 7.64 20.62
CA HIS A 70 6.38 6.32 20.26
C HIS A 70 6.81 6.23 18.80
N ASN A 71 6.71 7.32 18.02
CA ASN A 71 6.90 7.33 16.56
C ASN A 71 6.05 6.26 15.86
N ALA A 72 4.83 6.03 16.35
CA ALA A 72 3.94 4.97 15.91
C ALA A 72 2.93 5.40 14.83
N TRP A 73 2.63 6.70 14.73
CA TRP A 73 1.82 7.28 13.67
C TRP A 73 2.67 7.76 12.50
N TYR A 74 2.27 7.39 11.28
CA TYR A 74 2.74 8.06 10.07
C TYR A 74 1.85 9.27 9.75
N VAL A 75 0.54 9.07 9.74
CA VAL A 75 -0.46 10.13 9.53
C VAL A 75 -1.60 9.93 10.51
N LYS A 76 -2.02 10.97 11.23
CA LYS A 76 -3.29 11.03 11.96
C LYS A 76 -4.37 11.60 11.07
N THR A 77 -5.57 11.01 11.11
CA THR A 77 -6.77 11.48 10.39
C THR A 77 -8.01 11.18 11.22
N SER A 78 -9.18 11.52 10.72
CA SER A 78 -10.47 11.16 11.30
C SER A 78 -11.47 10.93 10.17
N ILE A 79 -11.62 9.68 9.77
CA ILE A 79 -12.57 9.28 8.74
C ILE A 79 -13.64 8.45 9.41
N LYS A 80 -14.83 9.03 9.55
CA LYS A 80 -15.96 8.40 10.22
C LYS A 80 -16.75 7.54 9.25
N GLY A 81 -17.06 6.32 9.66
CA GLY A 81 -17.88 5.37 8.93
C GLY A 81 -19.39 5.56 9.14
N ALA A 82 -20.14 4.50 8.89
CA ALA A 82 -21.58 4.47 9.02
C ALA A 82 -22.03 4.79 10.48
N LYS A 83 -23.21 5.39 10.62
CA LYS A 83 -23.77 5.71 11.93
C LYS A 83 -24.26 4.48 12.72
N ARG A 84 -24.26 3.30 12.09
CA ARG A 84 -24.70 2.01 12.65
C ARG A 84 -23.69 0.94 12.32
N GLY A 85 -23.56 -0.06 13.19
CA GLY A 85 -22.66 -1.20 12.99
C GLY A 85 -21.95 -1.61 14.26
N LYS A 86 -21.20 -2.70 14.17
CA LYS A 86 -20.50 -3.31 15.32
C LYS A 86 -19.30 -2.51 15.81
N LEU A 87 -18.79 -1.60 14.98
CA LEU A 87 -17.60 -0.80 15.26
C LEU A 87 -17.91 0.67 15.58
N VAL A 88 -19.18 1.03 15.80
CA VAL A 88 -19.54 2.39 16.20
C VAL A 88 -18.83 2.79 17.49
N GLY A 89 -18.16 3.94 17.47
CA GLY A 89 -17.36 4.46 18.58
C GLY A 89 -15.97 3.81 18.71
N LYS A 90 -15.58 2.91 17.78
CA LYS A 90 -14.24 2.31 17.76
C LYS A 90 -13.34 3.07 16.80
N ARG A 91 -12.16 3.43 17.29
CA ARG A 91 -11.09 4.05 16.51
C ARG A 91 -10.10 2.97 16.08
N VAL A 92 -9.76 2.97 14.81
CA VAL A 92 -8.91 1.93 14.17
C VAL A 92 -7.70 2.60 13.51
N ALA A 93 -6.51 2.16 13.86
CA ALA A 93 -5.31 2.51 13.11
C ALA A 93 -5.11 1.51 11.95
N ILE A 94 -4.76 2.03 10.78
CA ILE A 94 -4.53 1.21 9.59
C ILE A 94 -3.02 1.15 9.32
N LYS A 95 -2.47 -0.06 9.25
CA LYS A 95 -1.05 -0.25 8.90
C LYS A 95 -0.72 0.47 7.60
N ASP A 96 0.45 1.08 7.52
CA ASP A 96 0.80 1.98 6.43
C ASP A 96 1.07 1.29 5.08
N ASN A 97 0.93 -0.02 4.99
CA ASN A 97 0.90 -0.78 3.73
C ASN A 97 -0.51 -0.99 3.14
N ILE A 98 -1.55 -0.46 3.80
CA ILE A 98 -2.96 -0.61 3.40
C ILE A 98 -3.46 0.73 2.87
N CYS A 99 -4.04 0.74 1.67
CA CYS A 99 -4.57 1.94 1.04
C CYS A 99 -5.80 2.48 1.78
N VAL A 100 -5.74 3.77 2.10
CA VAL A 100 -6.89 4.58 2.54
C VAL A 100 -6.98 5.77 1.59
N ALA A 101 -8.03 5.84 0.81
CA ALA A 101 -8.17 6.87 -0.22
C ALA A 101 -8.02 8.29 0.34
N GLY A 102 -7.20 9.11 -0.31
CA GLY A 102 -6.97 10.51 0.07
C GLY A 102 -6.06 10.69 1.30
N VAL A 103 -5.52 9.62 1.87
CA VAL A 103 -4.58 9.70 3.01
C VAL A 103 -3.20 9.28 2.56
N PRO A 104 -2.14 10.09 2.82
CA PRO A 104 -0.77 9.74 2.45
C PRO A 104 -0.34 8.40 3.02
N MET A 105 0.43 7.64 2.24
CA MET A 105 1.07 6.40 2.67
C MET A 105 2.47 6.27 2.06
N MET A 106 3.39 5.61 2.77
CA MET A 106 4.73 5.35 2.29
C MET A 106 5.20 3.91 2.50
N ASN A 107 4.39 3.06 3.13
CA ASN A 107 4.75 1.67 3.45
C ASN A 107 6.13 1.55 4.16
N GLY A 108 6.42 2.47 5.07
CA GLY A 108 7.69 2.57 5.76
C GLY A 108 8.89 2.94 4.88
N ALA A 109 8.70 3.18 3.58
CA ALA A 109 9.75 3.31 2.57
C ALA A 109 9.79 4.72 1.96
N SER A 110 10.92 5.41 2.08
CA SER A 110 11.10 6.78 1.56
C SER A 110 10.84 6.94 0.06
N VAL A 111 11.01 5.88 -0.73
CA VAL A 111 10.73 5.89 -2.18
C VAL A 111 9.25 6.09 -2.52
N LEU A 112 8.34 5.87 -1.56
CA LEU A 112 6.91 6.09 -1.70
C LEU A 112 6.43 7.35 -0.97
N GLU A 113 7.31 8.16 -0.41
CA GLU A 113 6.93 9.39 0.28
C GLU A 113 6.16 10.32 -0.67
N GLY A 114 5.02 10.84 -0.19
CA GLY A 114 4.14 11.68 -0.99
C GLY A 114 3.11 10.93 -1.84
N TYR A 115 3.12 9.58 -1.85
CA TYR A 115 2.08 8.82 -2.52
C TYR A 115 0.74 8.89 -1.76
N VAL A 116 -0.33 9.23 -2.47
CA VAL A 116 -1.69 9.29 -1.95
C VAL A 116 -2.58 8.37 -2.79
N PRO A 117 -3.08 7.26 -2.24
CA PRO A 117 -3.97 6.36 -2.96
C PRO A 117 -5.33 7.00 -3.23
N ASN A 118 -5.96 6.64 -4.35
CA ASN A 118 -7.31 7.05 -4.73
C ASN A 118 -8.38 5.99 -4.45
N ILE A 119 -7.99 4.87 -3.82
CA ILE A 119 -8.87 3.75 -3.49
C ILE A 119 -8.74 3.37 -2.01
N ASP A 120 -9.79 2.76 -1.48
CA ASP A 120 -9.73 2.06 -0.21
C ASP A 120 -9.43 0.57 -0.42
N ALA A 121 -8.56 0.01 0.42
CA ALA A 121 -8.53 -1.44 0.57
C ALA A 121 -9.88 -1.95 1.10
N SER A 122 -10.29 -3.16 0.69
CA SER A 122 -11.58 -3.73 1.08
C SER A 122 -11.78 -3.79 2.61
N VAL A 123 -10.72 -3.99 3.38
CA VAL A 123 -10.79 -3.97 4.85
C VAL A 123 -11.17 -2.59 5.38
N VAL A 124 -10.66 -1.51 4.79
CA VAL A 124 -11.00 -0.12 5.17
C VAL A 124 -12.47 0.16 4.92
N THR A 125 -12.97 -0.18 3.73
CA THR A 125 -14.40 -0.05 3.40
C THR A 125 -15.26 -0.83 4.40
N ARG A 126 -14.88 -2.07 4.75
CA ARG A 126 -15.64 -2.91 5.71
C ARG A 126 -15.64 -2.35 7.15
N ILE A 127 -14.51 -1.77 7.58
CA ILE A 127 -14.42 -1.11 8.89
C ILE A 127 -15.35 0.10 8.92
N LEU A 128 -15.33 0.94 7.89
CA LEU A 128 -16.21 2.11 7.77
C LEU A 128 -17.68 1.73 7.64
N ASP A 129 -18.03 0.71 6.84
CA ASP A 129 -19.38 0.18 6.71
C ASP A 129 -19.90 -0.40 8.05
N ALA A 130 -19.02 -0.91 8.90
CA ALA A 130 -19.35 -1.36 10.25
C ALA A 130 -19.43 -0.23 11.29
N GLY A 131 -19.24 1.02 10.90
CA GLY A 131 -19.35 2.21 11.74
C GLY A 131 -18.06 2.59 12.47
N GLY A 132 -16.93 1.98 12.16
CA GLY A 132 -15.64 2.35 12.73
C GLY A 132 -15.13 3.71 12.23
N GLU A 133 -14.21 4.29 12.98
CA GLU A 133 -13.47 5.49 12.60
C GLU A 133 -12.01 5.10 12.26
N ILE A 134 -11.54 5.47 11.07
CA ILE A 134 -10.12 5.36 10.75
C ILE A 134 -9.40 6.55 11.39
N ALA A 135 -8.54 6.25 12.38
CA ALA A 135 -7.81 7.26 13.15
C ALA A 135 -6.48 7.68 12.50
N GLY A 136 -5.99 6.88 11.56
CA GLY A 136 -4.74 7.20 10.87
C GLY A 136 -4.02 5.99 10.30
N LYS A 137 -2.79 6.26 9.82
CA LYS A 137 -1.85 5.29 9.27
C LYS A 137 -0.77 5.00 10.31
N ALA A 138 -0.65 3.73 10.71
CA ALA A 138 0.35 3.25 11.67
C ALA A 138 1.66 2.91 10.96
N VAL A 139 2.78 3.38 11.49
CA VAL A 139 4.11 3.08 10.96
C VAL A 139 4.34 1.57 10.83
N CYS A 140 4.98 1.18 9.75
CA CYS A 140 5.44 -0.19 9.54
C CYS A 140 6.92 -0.19 9.12
N GLU A 141 7.53 -1.37 9.17
CA GLU A 141 8.89 -1.57 8.70
C GLU A 141 9.02 -1.29 7.20
N TYR A 142 10.23 -1.03 6.74
CA TYR A 142 10.54 -0.73 5.34
C TYR A 142 10.00 -1.85 4.44
N PHE A 143 9.02 -1.54 3.57
CA PHE A 143 8.25 -2.49 2.76
C PHE A 143 7.72 -3.71 3.54
N CYS A 144 7.50 -3.59 4.83
CA CYS A 144 7.03 -4.67 5.70
C CYS A 144 7.93 -5.91 5.74
N VAL A 145 9.24 -5.78 5.52
CA VAL A 145 10.15 -6.94 5.41
C VAL A 145 10.86 -7.30 6.71
N SER A 146 10.87 -6.42 7.73
CA SER A 146 11.57 -6.68 9.00
C SER A 146 10.65 -7.13 10.11
N GLY A 147 11.14 -7.94 11.04
CA GLY A 147 10.46 -8.34 12.28
C GLY A 147 10.79 -7.45 13.50
N THR A 148 11.56 -6.37 13.32
CA THR A 148 11.94 -5.41 14.37
C THR A 148 11.01 -4.19 14.35
N SER A 149 11.44 -3.06 14.90
CA SER A 149 10.71 -1.79 14.77
C SER A 149 11.64 -0.63 14.41
N SER A 150 12.68 -0.91 13.63
CA SER A 150 13.82 0.00 13.43
C SER A 150 14.10 0.38 11.98
N THR A 151 13.44 -0.25 10.99
CA THR A 151 13.79 -0.07 9.57
C THR A 151 12.93 0.95 8.84
N SER A 152 11.84 1.44 9.46
CA SER A 152 11.01 2.47 8.82
C SER A 152 11.81 3.72 8.49
N ALA A 153 11.56 4.31 7.33
CA ALA A 153 12.16 5.59 6.94
C ALA A 153 11.79 6.75 7.87
N THR A 154 10.70 6.62 8.64
CA THR A 154 10.32 7.59 9.69
C THR A 154 11.10 7.43 10.99
N GLY A 155 12.00 6.47 11.06
CA GLY A 155 12.75 6.11 12.25
C GLY A 155 12.10 5.00 13.08
N PRO A 156 12.75 4.57 14.18
CA PRO A 156 12.29 3.45 14.99
C PRO A 156 10.99 3.76 15.73
N VAL A 157 10.12 2.73 15.82
CA VAL A 157 8.93 2.74 16.69
C VAL A 157 9.32 2.20 18.06
N HIS A 158 9.00 2.95 19.10
CA HIS A 158 9.35 2.61 20.47
C HIS A 158 8.25 1.82 21.17
N ASN A 159 8.65 0.85 21.99
CA ASN A 159 7.73 0.08 22.82
C ASN A 159 7.13 0.99 23.91
N PRO A 160 5.78 1.12 23.99
CA PRO A 160 5.13 1.99 24.97
C PRO A 160 5.40 1.61 26.44
N HIS A 161 5.63 0.32 26.70
CA HIS A 161 5.95 -0.17 28.04
C HIS A 161 7.41 0.09 28.45
N ARG A 162 8.30 0.28 27.46
CA ARG A 162 9.72 0.53 27.70
C ARG A 162 10.33 1.28 26.51
N HIS A 163 10.33 2.60 26.60
CA HIS A 163 10.89 3.45 25.55
C HIS A 163 12.35 3.07 25.23
N GLY A 164 12.72 3.10 23.94
CA GLY A 164 14.04 2.67 23.47
C GLY A 164 14.15 1.18 23.16
N TYR A 165 13.11 0.39 23.49
CA TYR A 165 13.03 -1.02 23.11
C TYR A 165 12.14 -1.23 21.89
N SER A 166 12.35 -2.35 21.17
CA SER A 166 11.56 -2.72 20.01
C SER A 166 10.10 -2.97 20.37
N ALA A 167 9.21 -2.51 19.50
CA ALA A 167 7.77 -2.84 19.52
C ALA A 167 7.45 -4.10 18.69
N GLY A 168 8.45 -4.72 18.07
CA GLY A 168 8.27 -5.80 17.10
C GLY A 168 7.85 -5.25 15.73
N GLY A 169 7.70 -6.13 14.75
CA GLY A 169 7.37 -5.73 13.37
C GLY A 169 6.85 -6.93 12.55
N SER A 170 6.45 -6.67 11.35
CA SER A 170 6.49 -5.42 10.58
C SER A 170 5.37 -4.41 10.92
N SER A 171 4.42 -4.76 11.79
CA SER A 171 3.28 -3.93 12.25
C SER A 171 3.63 -3.16 13.53
N SER A 172 4.82 -2.53 13.56
CA SER A 172 5.40 -1.88 14.73
C SER A 172 4.51 -0.79 15.32
N GLY A 173 4.05 0.16 14.51
CA GLY A 173 3.15 1.20 14.93
C GLY A 173 1.79 0.68 15.40
N SER A 174 1.22 -0.31 14.70
CA SER A 174 -0.04 -0.94 15.10
C SER A 174 0.03 -1.50 16.51
N ALA A 175 1.09 -2.27 16.81
CA ALA A 175 1.31 -2.84 18.14
C ALA A 175 1.47 -1.74 19.21
N ALA A 176 2.29 -0.72 18.91
CA ALA A 176 2.53 0.37 19.84
C ALA A 176 1.27 1.18 20.14
N LEU A 177 0.46 1.52 19.15
CA LEU A 177 -0.76 2.32 19.31
C LEU A 177 -1.84 1.63 20.12
N VAL A 178 -2.03 0.32 19.92
CA VAL A 178 -2.96 -0.48 20.73
C VAL A 178 -2.43 -0.61 22.17
N ALA A 179 -1.15 -0.90 22.34
CA ALA A 179 -0.53 -1.03 23.68
C ALA A 179 -0.54 0.27 24.46
N ALA A 180 -0.42 1.43 23.79
CA ALA A 180 -0.52 2.75 24.41
C ALA A 180 -1.98 3.19 24.67
N GLY A 181 -2.98 2.44 24.21
CA GLY A 181 -4.40 2.79 24.36
C GLY A 181 -4.85 3.95 23.46
N GLU A 182 -4.07 4.30 22.42
CA GLU A 182 -4.42 5.39 21.51
C GLU A 182 -5.54 5.00 20.53
N VAL A 183 -5.68 3.72 20.25
CA VAL A 183 -6.77 3.14 19.46
C VAL A 183 -7.23 1.81 20.07
N GLU A 184 -8.47 1.41 19.79
CA GLU A 184 -8.99 0.13 20.25
C GLU A 184 -8.56 -1.04 19.37
N MET A 185 -8.17 -0.77 18.12
CA MET A 185 -7.78 -1.78 17.13
C MET A 185 -6.76 -1.23 16.13
N ALA A 186 -5.96 -2.14 15.57
CA ALA A 186 -5.09 -1.86 14.44
C ALA A 186 -4.92 -3.10 13.54
#